data_3225b9602d485f08cdc75b6177362844
#
_entry.id   3225b9602d485f08cdc75b6177362844
#
_cell.length_a   1.000
_cell.length_b   1.000
_cell.length_c   1.000
_cell.angle_alpha   90.00
_cell.angle_beta   90.00
_cell.angle_gamma   90.00
#
_symmetry.space_group_name_H-M   'P 1'
#
loop_
_entity.id
_entity.type
_entity.pdbx_description
1 polymer ?
#
loop_
_entity_poly.entity_id
_entity_poly.type
_entity_poly.pdbx_seq_one_letter_code
_entity_poly.pdbx_strand_id
1 'polypeptide(L)'
;KKKIKKMKKLELYFYIIIGIILVVEIFIIFRRQGWLPLWIDNLPSPLIAQMEPAVREKRANFKIINAHEHIQSLDNIPLILKYMEDCQIEKMLLLGTSNYTFYLDLKYGFTGIDENNEEIIKISKKYPDKFIALCTIDPFDENKLEKLKKYIAAGANGLTLWNGHGFFHDHFLDLPLDDPGMMEIYQYCEDEEIPILYHINSSRPYFKQFEKILKTFPDLIIHAPHFVLTSRNLDFLVRLLDDYPNLYTDVSFGHPDFQVAGFERISNNSENFRKFVQKYRDRITFGTDMVITDHQSKSRTYLDNITLSYFNMLEKEEFTLPSELFSKMSKKSRSKVDPNKVYKGLHLDDETLRMIYHDNAERIFWE
;
A
#
# COMPACT_ATOMS: atom_id res chain seq x y z
N LYS A 1 34.12 -25.61 51.91
CA LYS A 1 32.85 -24.86 51.95
C LYS A 1 32.72 -23.80 50.85
N LYS A 2 33.73 -22.98 50.56
CA LYS A 2 33.68 -21.93 49.47
C LYS A 2 33.48 -22.54 48.06
N LYS A 3 34.14 -23.67 47.76
CA LYS A 3 34.07 -24.37 46.44
C LYS A 3 32.69 -24.96 46.17
N ILE A 4 32.06 -25.56 47.20
CA ILE A 4 30.69 -26.11 47.11
C ILE A 4 29.65 -25.00 46.90
N LYS A 5 29.82 -23.83 47.55
CA LYS A 5 28.93 -22.67 47.41
C LYS A 5 29.02 -22.06 45.99
N LYS A 6 30.23 -22.09 45.39
CA LYS A 6 30.45 -21.61 44.02
C LYS A 6 29.85 -22.59 42.99
N MET A 7 29.93 -23.89 43.22
CA MET A 7 29.31 -24.92 42.34
C MET A 7 27.78 -24.80 42.36
N LYS A 8 27.14 -24.70 43.54
CA LYS A 8 25.70 -24.53 43.67
C LYS A 8 25.21 -23.24 42.99
N LYS A 9 26.01 -22.19 42.96
CA LYS A 9 25.68 -20.93 42.30
C LYS A 9 25.78 -21.10 40.76
N LEU A 10 26.75 -21.86 40.26
CA LEU A 10 26.90 -22.17 38.85
C LEU A 10 25.75 -23.05 38.34
N GLU A 11 25.36 -24.09 39.11
CA GLU A 11 24.18 -24.92 38.82
C GLU A 11 22.90 -24.09 38.75
N LEU A 12 22.69 -23.18 39.69
CA LEU A 12 21.53 -22.29 39.70
C LEU A 12 21.50 -21.41 38.42
N TYR A 13 22.62 -20.82 38.02
CA TYR A 13 22.69 -20.04 36.79
C TYR A 13 22.44 -20.91 35.54
N PHE A 14 22.93 -22.13 35.54
CA PHE A 14 22.69 -23.08 34.44
C PHE A 14 21.20 -23.41 34.30
N TYR A 15 20.50 -23.68 35.41
CA TYR A 15 19.06 -23.93 35.38
C TYR A 15 18.24 -22.69 35.01
N ILE A 16 18.68 -21.48 35.42
CA ILE A 16 18.03 -20.23 35.00
C ILE A 16 18.19 -20.03 33.49
N ILE A 17 19.38 -20.26 32.93
CA ILE A 17 19.64 -20.13 31.50
C ILE A 17 18.81 -21.15 30.69
N ILE A 18 18.77 -22.42 31.12
CA ILE A 18 17.92 -23.44 30.49
C ILE A 18 16.45 -23.04 30.58
N GLY A 19 15.98 -22.56 31.71
CA GLY A 19 14.61 -22.06 31.87
C GLY A 19 14.28 -20.92 30.92
N ILE A 20 15.18 -19.97 30.73
CA ILE A 20 15.02 -18.86 29.78
C ILE A 20 14.99 -19.40 28.34
N ILE A 21 15.87 -20.33 27.97
CA ILE A 21 15.90 -20.94 26.63
C ILE A 21 14.60 -21.67 26.36
N LEU A 22 14.11 -22.48 27.30
CA LEU A 22 12.83 -23.19 27.16
C LEU A 22 11.64 -22.26 27.02
N VAL A 23 11.61 -21.16 27.78
CA VAL A 23 10.55 -20.14 27.66
C VAL A 23 10.60 -19.48 26.29
N VAL A 24 11.79 -19.17 25.78
CA VAL A 24 11.99 -18.58 24.43
C VAL A 24 11.58 -19.57 23.35
N GLU A 25 11.95 -20.86 23.47
CA GLU A 25 11.55 -21.89 22.50
C GLU A 25 10.04 -22.12 22.52
N ILE A 26 9.41 -22.21 23.69
CA ILE A 26 7.95 -22.28 23.82
C ILE A 26 7.31 -21.07 23.17
N PHE A 27 7.82 -19.87 23.44
CA PHE A 27 7.34 -18.63 22.82
C PHE A 27 7.47 -18.66 21.29
N ILE A 28 8.58 -19.16 20.74
CA ILE A 28 8.79 -19.34 19.30
C ILE A 28 7.83 -20.39 18.72
N ILE A 29 7.57 -21.50 19.42
CA ILE A 29 6.62 -22.52 19.00
C ILE A 29 5.18 -21.97 19.00
N PHE A 30 4.76 -21.28 20.06
CA PHE A 30 3.45 -20.64 20.15
C PHE A 30 3.26 -19.58 19.04
N ARG A 31 4.33 -18.79 18.75
CA ARG A 31 4.32 -17.83 17.66
C ARG A 31 4.21 -18.49 16.28
N ARG A 32 4.90 -19.63 16.05
CA ARG A 32 4.84 -20.39 14.80
C ARG A 32 3.48 -21.05 14.56
N GLN A 33 2.75 -21.37 15.64
CA GLN A 33 1.45 -22.01 15.59
C GLN A 33 0.26 -21.03 15.67
N GLY A 34 0.53 -19.72 15.68
CA GLY A 34 -0.53 -18.72 15.79
C GLY A 34 -1.22 -18.64 17.15
N TRP A 35 -0.64 -19.25 18.19
CA TRP A 35 -1.21 -19.35 19.54
C TRP A 35 -0.76 -18.22 20.48
N LEU A 36 0.03 -17.27 19.98
CA LEU A 36 0.34 -16.07 20.76
C LEU A 36 -0.89 -15.18 20.87
N PRO A 37 -1.16 -14.66 22.05
CA PRO A 37 -2.27 -13.74 22.23
C PRO A 37 -2.14 -12.55 21.27
N LEU A 38 -3.20 -12.27 20.54
CA LEU A 38 -3.33 -11.14 19.58
C LEU A 38 -2.87 -9.78 20.13
N TRP A 39 -2.78 -9.62 21.47
CA TRP A 39 -2.34 -8.35 22.06
C TRP A 39 -0.86 -8.03 21.86
N ILE A 40 0.02 -9.02 21.61
CA ILE A 40 1.45 -8.79 21.35
C ILE A 40 1.67 -8.23 19.93
N ASP A 41 0.88 -8.70 18.95
CA ASP A 41 0.91 -8.19 17.59
C ASP A 41 0.18 -6.83 17.45
N ASN A 42 -0.50 -6.40 18.50
CA ASN A 42 -1.26 -5.16 18.58
C ASN A 42 -0.53 -3.99 19.28
N LEU A 43 0.73 -4.16 19.66
CA LEU A 43 1.52 -3.06 20.20
C LEU A 43 1.98 -2.11 19.07
N PRO A 44 1.91 -0.81 19.28
CA PRO A 44 2.46 0.14 18.33
C PRO A 44 3.96 -0.08 18.16
N SER A 45 4.47 0.27 16.99
CA SER A 45 5.90 0.26 16.72
C SER A 45 6.65 1.12 17.77
N PRO A 46 7.84 0.72 18.22
CA PRO A 46 8.69 1.58 19.04
C PRO A 46 8.93 2.98 18.42
N LEU A 47 8.95 3.08 17.09
CA LEU A 47 9.11 4.37 16.39
C LEU A 47 7.87 5.25 16.58
N ILE A 48 6.68 4.67 16.54
CA ILE A 48 5.41 5.37 16.84
C ILE A 48 5.38 5.81 18.32
N ALA A 49 5.76 4.91 19.23
CA ALA A 49 5.76 5.22 20.66
C ALA A 49 6.72 6.37 21.03
N GLN A 50 7.79 6.57 20.26
CA GLN A 50 8.78 7.62 20.44
C GLN A 50 8.49 8.89 19.64
N MET A 51 7.39 8.91 18.86
CA MET A 51 7.06 10.09 18.04
C MET A 51 6.73 11.29 18.93
N GLU A 52 7.37 12.42 18.63
CA GLU A 52 7.13 13.69 19.33
C GLU A 52 5.66 14.12 19.22
N PRO A 53 5.04 14.61 20.32
CA PRO A 53 3.65 15.05 20.31
C PRO A 53 3.33 16.08 19.22
N ALA A 54 4.22 17.03 18.97
CA ALA A 54 4.04 18.05 17.93
C ALA A 54 3.96 17.46 16.50
N VAL A 55 4.71 16.38 16.23
CA VAL A 55 4.65 15.67 14.94
C VAL A 55 3.31 14.95 14.79
N ARG A 56 2.80 14.32 15.87
CA ARG A 56 1.48 13.68 15.88
C ARG A 56 0.38 14.70 15.62
N GLU A 57 0.40 15.82 16.35
CA GLU A 57 -0.58 16.90 16.19
C GLU A 57 -0.55 17.47 14.77
N LYS A 58 0.62 17.75 14.23
CA LYS A 58 0.78 18.22 12.84
C LYS A 58 0.17 17.26 11.85
N ARG A 59 0.43 15.95 11.97
CA ARG A 59 -0.13 14.94 11.07
C ARG A 59 -1.64 14.80 11.22
N ALA A 60 -2.17 14.83 12.44
CA ALA A 60 -3.61 14.80 12.69
C ALA A 60 -4.33 15.98 12.01
N ASN A 61 -3.71 17.16 11.96
CA ASN A 61 -4.27 18.34 11.30
C ASN A 61 -4.35 18.20 9.77
N PHE A 62 -3.57 17.32 9.16
CA PHE A 62 -3.69 17.02 7.72
C PHE A 62 -4.89 16.13 7.38
N LYS A 63 -5.47 15.40 8.36
CA LYS A 63 -6.57 14.45 8.13
C LYS A 63 -6.21 13.41 7.06
N ILE A 64 -5.08 12.75 7.23
CA ILE A 64 -4.44 11.92 6.21
C ILE A 64 -5.38 10.84 5.68
N ILE A 65 -5.47 10.72 4.35
CA ILE A 65 -6.19 9.68 3.64
C ILE A 65 -5.16 8.73 3.00
N ASN A 66 -5.21 7.44 3.35
CA ASN A 66 -4.47 6.41 2.63
C ASN A 66 -5.30 5.96 1.42
N ALA A 67 -4.96 6.46 0.24
CA ALA A 67 -5.71 6.23 -0.99
C ALA A 67 -5.35 4.92 -1.72
N HIS A 68 -4.58 4.03 -1.08
CA HIS A 68 -4.18 2.77 -1.72
C HIS A 68 -3.90 1.69 -0.68
N GLU A 69 -4.90 0.83 -0.43
CA GLU A 69 -4.71 -0.31 0.46
C GLU A 69 -5.62 -1.49 0.10
N HIS A 70 -5.13 -2.69 0.33
CA HIS A 70 -5.88 -3.94 0.16
C HIS A 70 -6.08 -4.61 1.51
N ILE A 71 -7.25 -5.19 1.72
CA ILE A 71 -7.61 -5.89 2.96
C ILE A 71 -8.20 -7.26 2.64
N GLN A 72 -7.75 -8.28 3.34
CA GLN A 72 -8.21 -9.65 3.12
C GLN A 72 -9.63 -9.86 3.64
N SER A 73 -9.94 -9.39 4.85
CA SER A 73 -11.25 -9.61 5.46
C SER A 73 -11.60 -8.62 6.57
N LEU A 74 -12.87 -8.64 7.02
CA LEU A 74 -13.37 -7.91 8.20
C LEU A 74 -12.56 -8.19 9.48
N ASP A 75 -11.97 -9.37 9.60
CA ASP A 75 -11.19 -9.74 10.79
C ASP A 75 -9.93 -8.90 10.97
N ASN A 76 -9.45 -8.27 9.89
CA ASN A 76 -8.32 -7.34 9.92
C ASN A 76 -8.69 -5.94 10.44
N ILE A 77 -9.97 -5.56 10.51
CA ILE A 77 -10.42 -4.22 10.88
C ILE A 77 -9.91 -3.76 12.25
N PRO A 78 -9.94 -4.57 13.33
CA PRO A 78 -9.42 -4.12 14.62
C PRO A 78 -7.93 -3.74 14.57
N LEU A 79 -7.13 -4.45 13.78
CA LEU A 79 -5.72 -4.12 13.56
C LEU A 79 -5.59 -2.80 12.78
N ILE A 80 -6.39 -2.65 11.71
CA ILE A 80 -6.34 -1.48 10.82
C ILE A 80 -6.75 -0.21 11.56
N LEU A 81 -7.83 -0.23 12.33
CA LEU A 81 -8.28 0.94 13.09
C LEU A 81 -7.21 1.43 14.07
N LYS A 82 -6.51 0.51 14.73
CA LYS A 82 -5.40 0.87 15.62
C LYS A 82 -4.19 1.40 14.85
N TYR A 83 -3.87 0.79 13.72
CA TYR A 83 -2.81 1.27 12.84
C TYR A 83 -3.12 2.68 12.33
N MET A 84 -4.35 2.93 11.88
CA MET A 84 -4.79 4.26 11.43
C MET A 84 -4.65 5.31 12.55
N GLU A 85 -5.09 4.97 13.77
CA GLU A 85 -4.96 5.85 14.94
C GLU A 85 -3.50 6.20 15.22
N ASP A 86 -2.60 5.21 15.23
CA ASP A 86 -1.19 5.42 15.51
C ASP A 86 -0.48 6.27 14.47
N CYS A 87 -0.78 6.02 13.20
CA CYS A 87 -0.19 6.75 12.07
C CYS A 87 -0.93 8.06 11.75
N GLN A 88 -1.99 8.42 12.50
CA GLN A 88 -2.82 9.61 12.26
C GLN A 88 -3.50 9.58 10.88
N ILE A 89 -3.87 8.39 10.39
CA ILE A 89 -4.64 8.21 9.17
C ILE A 89 -6.13 8.34 9.52
N GLU A 90 -6.83 9.29 8.91
CA GLU A 90 -8.25 9.53 9.16
C GLU A 90 -9.14 8.62 8.35
N LYS A 91 -8.83 8.46 7.04
CA LYS A 91 -9.60 7.66 6.09
C LYS A 91 -8.71 6.73 5.27
N MET A 92 -9.30 5.69 4.68
CA MET A 92 -8.59 4.73 3.85
C MET A 92 -9.46 4.23 2.69
N LEU A 93 -8.89 4.18 1.49
CA LEU A 93 -9.44 3.48 0.33
C LEU A 93 -9.16 1.98 0.44
N LEU A 94 -10.20 1.16 0.32
CA LEU A 94 -10.09 -0.30 0.24
C LEU A 94 -10.29 -0.74 -1.21
N LEU A 95 -9.27 -1.36 -1.76
CA LEU A 95 -9.24 -1.79 -3.16
C LEU A 95 -9.60 -3.26 -3.27
N GLY A 96 -10.61 -3.57 -4.08
CA GLY A 96 -10.97 -4.93 -4.45
C GLY A 96 -9.83 -5.64 -5.15
N THR A 97 -9.66 -6.92 -4.87
CA THR A 97 -8.58 -7.71 -5.45
C THR A 97 -8.90 -9.20 -5.50
N SER A 98 -8.02 -9.98 -6.12
CA SER A 98 -8.12 -11.43 -6.15
C SER A 98 -7.32 -12.10 -5.03
N ASN A 99 -7.59 -13.37 -4.82
CA ASN A 99 -6.83 -14.21 -3.89
C ASN A 99 -5.33 -14.26 -4.21
N TYR A 100 -4.93 -14.07 -5.48
CA TYR A 100 -3.51 -13.98 -5.82
C TYR A 100 -2.79 -12.90 -5.01
N THR A 101 -3.38 -11.71 -4.88
CA THR A 101 -2.77 -10.59 -4.14
C THR A 101 -2.51 -10.94 -2.68
N PHE A 102 -3.39 -11.73 -2.05
CA PHE A 102 -3.23 -12.13 -0.65
C PHE A 102 -2.24 -13.27 -0.44
N TYR A 103 -2.23 -14.25 -1.33
CA TYR A 103 -1.45 -15.47 -1.16
C TYR A 103 -0.18 -15.52 -2.00
N LEU A 104 -0.02 -14.66 -3.02
CA LEU A 104 1.09 -14.61 -3.96
C LEU A 104 1.36 -15.97 -4.64
N ASP A 105 0.28 -16.71 -4.94
CA ASP A 105 0.33 -18.01 -5.59
C ASP A 105 -0.49 -17.99 -6.89
N LEU A 106 0.18 -18.26 -8.02
CA LEU A 106 -0.36 -18.23 -9.38
C LEU A 106 -1.64 -19.03 -9.57
N LYS A 107 -1.80 -20.11 -8.80
CA LYS A 107 -3.01 -20.97 -8.89
C LYS A 107 -4.31 -20.22 -8.59
N TYR A 108 -4.23 -19.09 -7.87
CA TYR A 108 -5.41 -18.32 -7.50
C TYR A 108 -5.90 -17.36 -8.60
N GLY A 109 -5.00 -16.89 -9.51
CA GLY A 109 -5.39 -16.03 -10.62
C GLY A 109 -6.36 -14.92 -10.24
N PHE A 110 -7.52 -14.90 -10.90
CA PHE A 110 -8.61 -13.95 -10.64
C PHE A 110 -9.68 -14.47 -9.66
N THR A 111 -9.45 -15.55 -8.92
CA THR A 111 -10.43 -16.09 -7.95
C THR A 111 -10.60 -15.20 -6.73
N GLY A 112 -11.76 -15.28 -6.08
CA GLY A 112 -12.07 -14.58 -4.83
C GLY A 112 -12.40 -13.09 -4.99
N ILE A 113 -12.59 -12.63 -6.23
CA ILE A 113 -12.93 -11.22 -6.54
C ILE A 113 -14.29 -10.86 -5.96
N ASP A 114 -15.31 -11.66 -6.24
CA ASP A 114 -16.68 -11.35 -5.83
C ASP A 114 -16.78 -11.30 -4.30
N GLU A 115 -16.16 -12.27 -3.61
CA GLU A 115 -16.12 -12.34 -2.16
C GLU A 115 -15.40 -11.14 -1.54
N ASN A 116 -14.25 -10.74 -2.10
CA ASN A 116 -13.50 -9.61 -1.61
C ASN A 116 -14.23 -8.28 -1.85
N ASN A 117 -14.85 -8.09 -3.01
CA ASN A 117 -15.69 -6.92 -3.29
C ASN A 117 -16.84 -6.79 -2.29
N GLU A 118 -17.56 -7.88 -2.03
CA GLU A 118 -18.67 -7.88 -1.06
C GLU A 118 -18.17 -7.55 0.36
N GLU A 119 -16.98 -8.05 0.72
CA GLU A 119 -16.38 -7.80 2.03
C GLU A 119 -15.97 -6.34 2.21
N ILE A 120 -15.26 -5.73 1.25
CA ILE A 120 -14.83 -4.32 1.37
C ILE A 120 -16.02 -3.35 1.31
N ILE A 121 -17.06 -3.63 0.50
CA ILE A 121 -18.30 -2.86 0.48
C ILE A 121 -19.02 -2.94 1.83
N LYS A 122 -19.06 -4.11 2.47
CA LYS A 122 -19.61 -4.28 3.80
C LYS A 122 -18.83 -3.52 4.86
N ILE A 123 -17.49 -3.48 4.75
CA ILE A 123 -16.63 -2.70 5.63
C ILE A 123 -16.92 -1.21 5.48
N SER A 124 -16.96 -0.69 4.24
CA SER A 124 -17.24 0.73 4.00
C SER A 124 -18.61 1.17 4.53
N LYS A 125 -19.64 0.33 4.36
CA LYS A 125 -20.98 0.60 4.94
C LYS A 125 -20.99 0.57 6.47
N LYS A 126 -20.18 -0.27 7.09
CA LYS A 126 -20.10 -0.37 8.55
C LYS A 126 -19.34 0.80 9.18
N TYR A 127 -18.38 1.36 8.45
CA TYR A 127 -17.51 2.44 8.91
C TYR A 127 -17.40 3.55 7.85
N PRO A 128 -18.51 4.22 7.48
CA PRO A 128 -18.57 5.14 6.34
C PRO A 128 -17.67 6.36 6.48
N ASP A 129 -17.38 6.79 7.72
CA ASP A 129 -16.48 7.92 8.00
C ASP A 129 -14.98 7.53 7.90
N LYS A 130 -14.68 6.22 7.73
CA LYS A 130 -13.31 5.70 7.73
C LYS A 130 -12.92 5.06 6.41
N PHE A 131 -13.82 4.38 5.75
CA PHE A 131 -13.50 3.57 4.58
C PHE A 131 -14.48 3.83 3.44
N ILE A 132 -13.93 3.82 2.23
CA ILE A 132 -14.69 3.59 1.00
C ILE A 132 -14.12 2.39 0.25
N ALA A 133 -14.93 1.80 -0.64
CA ALA A 133 -14.56 0.62 -1.39
C ALA A 133 -14.50 0.92 -2.89
N LEU A 134 -13.39 0.60 -3.53
CA LEU A 134 -13.29 0.48 -4.97
C LEU A 134 -13.37 -1.00 -5.34
N CYS A 135 -14.46 -1.42 -5.99
CA CYS A 135 -14.59 -2.82 -6.43
C CYS A 135 -13.64 -3.15 -7.58
N THR A 136 -13.41 -4.43 -7.83
CA THR A 136 -12.66 -4.88 -9.01
C THR A 136 -13.50 -5.85 -9.84
N ILE A 137 -13.09 -6.11 -11.08
CA ILE A 137 -13.72 -7.04 -11.99
C ILE A 137 -12.69 -8.01 -12.58
N ASP A 138 -13.16 -9.20 -12.98
CA ASP A 138 -12.38 -10.08 -13.85
C ASP A 138 -12.51 -9.55 -15.29
N PRO A 139 -11.42 -9.16 -15.96
CA PRO A 139 -11.48 -8.62 -17.33
C PRO A 139 -11.96 -9.64 -18.36
N PHE A 140 -11.91 -10.93 -18.07
CA PHE A 140 -12.41 -12.00 -18.94
C PHE A 140 -13.87 -12.38 -18.70
N ASP A 141 -14.50 -11.87 -17.63
CA ASP A 141 -15.92 -12.17 -17.38
C ASP A 141 -16.79 -11.48 -18.42
N GLU A 142 -17.61 -12.25 -19.13
CA GLU A 142 -18.56 -11.72 -20.13
C GLU A 142 -19.58 -10.76 -19.49
N ASN A 143 -19.88 -10.94 -18.22
CA ASN A 143 -20.84 -10.13 -17.45
C ASN A 143 -20.15 -9.02 -16.62
N LYS A 144 -18.89 -8.67 -16.90
CA LYS A 144 -18.11 -7.71 -16.11
C LYS A 144 -18.78 -6.34 -15.90
N LEU A 145 -19.47 -5.82 -16.93
CA LEU A 145 -20.20 -4.55 -16.84
C LEU A 145 -21.39 -4.66 -15.88
N GLU A 146 -22.18 -5.72 -15.97
CA GLU A 146 -23.32 -5.94 -15.08
C GLU A 146 -22.87 -6.17 -13.63
N LYS A 147 -21.73 -6.85 -13.43
CA LYS A 147 -21.12 -7.00 -12.12
C LYS A 147 -20.65 -5.66 -11.56
N LEU A 148 -19.97 -4.83 -12.36
CA LEU A 148 -19.58 -3.48 -11.97
C LEU A 148 -20.78 -2.66 -11.52
N LYS A 149 -21.85 -2.60 -12.34
CA LYS A 149 -23.09 -1.91 -11.97
C LYS A 149 -23.69 -2.43 -10.67
N LYS A 150 -23.68 -3.75 -10.46
CA LYS A 150 -24.15 -4.37 -9.21
C LYS A 150 -23.33 -3.88 -8.01
N TYR A 151 -21.99 -3.80 -8.11
CA TYR A 151 -21.15 -3.35 -7.00
C TYR A 151 -21.28 -1.85 -6.73
N ILE A 152 -21.41 -1.01 -7.76
CA ILE A 152 -21.69 0.42 -7.59
C ILE A 152 -23.06 0.60 -6.90
N ALA A 153 -24.11 -0.07 -7.36
CA ALA A 153 -25.41 -0.06 -6.71
C ALA A 153 -25.37 -0.61 -5.27
N ALA A 154 -24.45 -1.53 -4.98
CA ALA A 154 -24.18 -2.04 -3.63
C ALA A 154 -23.35 -1.08 -2.76
N GLY A 155 -22.88 0.06 -3.28
CA GLY A 155 -22.20 1.11 -2.53
C GLY A 155 -20.68 1.12 -2.68
N ALA A 156 -20.13 0.53 -3.76
CA ALA A 156 -18.76 0.81 -4.14
C ALA A 156 -18.65 2.22 -4.73
N ASN A 157 -17.57 2.94 -4.40
CA ASN A 157 -17.34 4.34 -4.78
C ASN A 157 -16.49 4.47 -6.05
N GLY A 158 -15.98 3.38 -6.59
CA GLY A 158 -15.13 3.40 -7.77
C GLY A 158 -14.71 2.00 -8.18
N LEU A 159 -13.85 1.95 -9.18
CA LEU A 159 -13.30 0.73 -9.75
C LEU A 159 -11.79 0.67 -9.53
N THR A 160 -11.25 -0.49 -9.16
CA THR A 160 -9.81 -0.75 -9.26
C THR A 160 -9.55 -1.82 -10.31
N LEU A 161 -8.56 -1.56 -11.17
CA LEU A 161 -8.15 -2.47 -12.23
C LEU A 161 -6.66 -2.80 -12.09
N TRP A 162 -6.33 -4.06 -12.28
CA TRP A 162 -4.95 -4.56 -12.26
C TRP A 162 -4.67 -5.52 -13.42
N ASN A 163 -5.60 -5.63 -14.38
CA ASN A 163 -5.35 -6.28 -15.67
C ASN A 163 -4.22 -5.59 -16.45
N GLY A 164 -3.89 -4.34 -16.16
CA GLY A 164 -2.69 -3.66 -16.67
C GLY A 164 -1.38 -4.03 -15.98
N HIS A 165 -1.40 -4.75 -14.87
CA HIS A 165 -0.20 -5.12 -14.13
C HIS A 165 0.69 -6.10 -14.91
N GLY A 166 2.02 -5.83 -14.98
CA GLY A 166 2.96 -6.64 -15.76
C GLY A 166 2.95 -8.13 -15.44
N PHE A 167 2.79 -8.46 -14.17
CA PHE A 167 2.71 -9.85 -13.73
C PHE A 167 1.52 -10.60 -14.36
N PHE A 168 0.35 -9.96 -14.49
CA PHE A 168 -0.82 -10.59 -15.10
C PHE A 168 -0.64 -10.79 -16.60
N HIS A 169 -0.02 -9.83 -17.29
CA HIS A 169 0.33 -9.99 -18.70
C HIS A 169 1.30 -11.15 -18.95
N ASP A 170 2.25 -11.33 -18.05
CA ASP A 170 3.26 -12.38 -18.20
C ASP A 170 2.70 -13.80 -17.92
N HIS A 171 1.62 -13.93 -17.13
CA HIS A 171 1.16 -15.23 -16.65
C HIS A 171 -0.28 -15.59 -17.00
N PHE A 172 -1.18 -14.61 -17.19
CA PHE A 172 -2.61 -14.88 -17.35
C PHE A 172 -3.26 -14.16 -18.52
N LEU A 173 -2.73 -13.01 -18.96
CA LEU A 173 -3.45 -12.13 -19.85
C LEU A 173 -2.85 -12.08 -21.25
N ASP A 174 -3.68 -12.44 -22.25
CA ASP A 174 -3.50 -12.03 -23.63
C ASP A 174 -4.65 -11.06 -24.03
N LEU A 175 -5.05 -10.18 -23.09
CA LEU A 175 -6.11 -9.21 -23.29
C LEU A 175 -5.53 -7.80 -23.40
N PRO A 176 -5.69 -7.10 -24.53
CA PRO A 176 -5.32 -5.70 -24.65
C PRO A 176 -6.05 -4.82 -23.62
N LEU A 177 -5.41 -3.78 -23.09
CA LEU A 177 -6.08 -2.84 -22.16
C LEU A 177 -7.24 -2.11 -22.84
N ASP A 178 -7.15 -1.91 -24.16
CA ASP A 178 -8.16 -1.30 -25.02
C ASP A 178 -9.04 -2.32 -25.75
N ASP A 179 -9.21 -3.51 -25.17
CA ASP A 179 -10.20 -4.50 -25.63
C ASP A 179 -11.59 -3.89 -25.67
N PRO A 180 -12.44 -4.22 -26.69
CA PRO A 180 -13.78 -3.64 -26.82
C PRO A 180 -14.64 -3.76 -25.55
N GLY A 181 -14.60 -4.92 -24.87
CA GLY A 181 -15.36 -5.11 -23.62
C GLY A 181 -14.81 -4.31 -22.45
N MET A 182 -13.51 -3.96 -22.46
CA MET A 182 -12.94 -3.04 -21.47
C MET A 182 -13.24 -1.58 -21.82
N MET A 183 -13.31 -1.24 -23.11
CA MET A 183 -13.71 0.12 -23.52
C MET A 183 -15.16 0.46 -23.09
N GLU A 184 -16.06 -0.52 -23.04
CA GLU A 184 -17.41 -0.34 -22.49
C GLU A 184 -17.38 -0.05 -20.97
N ILE A 185 -16.46 -0.67 -20.23
CA ILE A 185 -16.24 -0.38 -18.81
C ILE A 185 -15.77 1.07 -18.60
N TYR A 186 -14.79 1.52 -19.39
CA TYR A 186 -14.27 2.90 -19.29
C TYR A 186 -15.34 3.91 -19.65
N GLN A 187 -16.14 3.68 -20.71
CA GLN A 187 -17.25 4.55 -21.07
C GLN A 187 -18.28 4.64 -19.95
N TYR A 188 -18.68 3.51 -19.37
CA TYR A 188 -19.61 3.50 -18.25
C TYR A 188 -19.05 4.27 -17.04
N CYS A 189 -17.74 4.11 -16.74
CA CYS A 189 -17.12 4.82 -15.63
C CYS A 189 -17.03 6.34 -15.90
N GLU A 190 -16.79 6.76 -17.15
CA GLU A 190 -16.79 8.18 -17.52
C GLU A 190 -18.20 8.78 -17.44
N ASP A 191 -19.23 8.09 -18.01
CA ASP A 191 -20.62 8.55 -18.02
C ASP A 191 -21.22 8.69 -16.61
N GLU A 192 -20.80 7.86 -15.66
CA GLU A 192 -21.30 7.82 -14.29
C GLU A 192 -20.31 8.48 -13.28
N GLU A 193 -19.27 9.16 -13.78
CA GLU A 193 -18.24 9.84 -12.98
C GLU A 193 -17.56 8.92 -11.94
N ILE A 194 -17.35 7.62 -12.30
CA ILE A 194 -16.74 6.60 -11.44
C ILE A 194 -15.23 6.62 -11.61
N PRO A 195 -14.43 7.00 -10.59
CA PRO A 195 -12.98 7.01 -10.70
C PRO A 195 -12.40 5.59 -10.78
N ILE A 196 -11.32 5.45 -11.55
CA ILE A 196 -10.61 4.17 -11.70
C ILE A 196 -9.19 4.27 -11.11
N LEU A 197 -8.87 3.42 -10.13
CA LEU A 197 -7.49 3.17 -9.74
C LEU A 197 -6.94 2.02 -10.60
N TYR A 198 -5.98 2.32 -11.48
CA TYR A 198 -5.56 1.42 -12.55
C TYR A 198 -4.08 1.06 -12.47
N HIS A 199 -3.76 -0.17 -12.05
CA HIS A 199 -2.40 -0.70 -12.14
C HIS A 199 -2.06 -0.99 -13.59
N ILE A 200 -1.06 -0.31 -14.13
CA ILE A 200 -0.65 -0.42 -15.53
C ILE A 200 0.72 -1.08 -15.67
N ASN A 201 0.98 -1.64 -16.86
CA ASN A 201 2.29 -2.16 -17.24
C ASN A 201 3.07 -1.07 -17.99
N SER A 202 4.26 -0.73 -17.51
CA SER A 202 5.13 0.26 -18.14
C SER A 202 5.78 -0.21 -19.44
N SER A 203 5.54 -1.45 -19.90
CA SER A 203 6.04 -1.92 -21.20
C SER A 203 5.30 -1.26 -22.37
N ARG A 204 6.04 -1.02 -23.46
CA ARG A 204 5.56 -0.19 -24.58
C ARG A 204 4.21 -0.59 -25.21
N PRO A 205 3.88 -1.87 -25.45
CA PRO A 205 2.60 -2.21 -26.04
C PRO A 205 1.41 -1.76 -25.20
N TYR A 206 1.44 -2.11 -23.92
CA TYR A 206 0.37 -1.79 -22.97
C TYR A 206 0.31 -0.30 -22.65
N PHE A 207 1.47 0.36 -22.61
CA PHE A 207 1.50 1.80 -22.36
C PHE A 207 0.83 2.59 -23.49
N LYS A 208 0.98 2.18 -24.75
CA LYS A 208 0.27 2.81 -25.89
C LYS A 208 -1.25 2.60 -25.80
N GLN A 209 -1.69 1.41 -25.36
CA GLN A 209 -3.10 1.15 -25.12
C GLN A 209 -3.63 2.02 -23.98
N PHE A 210 -2.87 2.18 -22.91
CA PHE A 210 -3.21 3.06 -21.80
C PHE A 210 -3.32 4.53 -22.22
N GLU A 211 -2.37 5.05 -23.02
CA GLU A 211 -2.45 6.41 -23.58
C GLU A 211 -3.67 6.57 -24.51
N LYS A 212 -4.08 5.52 -25.22
CA LYS A 212 -5.31 5.54 -26.03
C LYS A 212 -6.55 5.67 -25.14
N ILE A 213 -6.59 4.96 -24.02
CA ILE A 213 -7.69 5.06 -23.04
C ILE A 213 -7.79 6.49 -22.51
N LEU A 214 -6.67 7.05 -22.02
CA LEU A 214 -6.60 8.43 -21.50
C LEU A 214 -7.08 9.48 -22.52
N LYS A 215 -6.80 9.27 -23.80
CA LYS A 215 -7.24 10.18 -24.88
C LYS A 215 -8.70 9.99 -25.25
N THR A 216 -9.19 8.76 -25.20
CA THR A 216 -10.57 8.42 -25.60
C THR A 216 -11.57 8.89 -24.54
N PHE A 217 -11.18 8.84 -23.28
CA PHE A 217 -11.99 9.18 -22.11
C PHE A 217 -11.35 10.34 -21.31
N PRO A 218 -11.41 11.58 -21.82
CA PRO A 218 -10.71 12.70 -21.22
C PRO A 218 -11.32 13.19 -19.91
N ASP A 219 -12.58 12.89 -19.64
CA ASP A 219 -13.28 13.27 -18.42
C ASP A 219 -13.22 12.16 -17.35
N LEU A 220 -12.81 10.93 -17.73
CA LEU A 220 -12.63 9.82 -16.81
C LEU A 220 -11.41 10.05 -15.92
N ILE A 221 -11.60 10.12 -14.61
CA ILE A 221 -10.49 10.17 -13.65
C ILE A 221 -9.81 8.80 -13.58
N ILE A 222 -8.54 8.76 -13.96
CA ILE A 222 -7.69 7.57 -13.86
C ILE A 222 -6.54 7.83 -12.88
N HIS A 223 -6.54 7.11 -11.78
CA HIS A 223 -5.46 7.11 -10.80
C HIS A 223 -4.54 5.91 -11.05
N ALA A 224 -3.40 6.13 -11.69
CA ALA A 224 -2.39 5.09 -11.95
C ALA A 224 -1.32 5.11 -10.83
N PRO A 225 -1.29 4.11 -9.93
CA PRO A 225 -0.44 4.14 -8.74
C PRO A 225 1.05 3.99 -9.06
N HIS A 226 1.90 4.13 -8.02
CA HIS A 226 3.34 3.90 -8.07
C HIS A 226 4.09 4.83 -9.03
N PHE A 227 3.73 6.14 -9.02
CA PHE A 227 4.26 7.11 -10.01
C PHE A 227 4.04 6.63 -11.45
N VAL A 228 2.85 6.09 -11.75
CA VAL A 228 2.47 5.52 -13.05
C VAL A 228 3.46 4.42 -13.50
N LEU A 229 4.13 3.72 -12.54
CA LEU A 229 5.24 2.77 -12.77
C LEU A 229 6.41 3.34 -13.61
N THR A 230 6.51 4.67 -13.74
CA THR A 230 7.50 5.34 -14.60
C THR A 230 8.53 6.15 -13.81
N SER A 231 8.57 6.03 -12.49
CA SER A 231 9.52 6.77 -11.62
C SER A 231 11.01 6.62 -11.97
N ARG A 232 11.37 5.66 -12.83
CA ARG A 232 12.73 5.52 -13.38
C ARG A 232 13.03 6.52 -14.51
N ASN A 233 12.00 7.12 -15.09
CA ASN A 233 12.12 8.13 -16.15
C ASN A 233 11.18 9.30 -15.80
N LEU A 234 11.71 10.23 -15.01
CA LEU A 234 10.93 11.34 -14.48
C LEU A 234 10.44 12.28 -15.60
N ASP A 235 11.22 12.48 -16.67
CA ASP A 235 10.82 13.32 -17.81
C ASP A 235 9.60 12.71 -18.54
N PHE A 236 9.55 11.38 -18.63
CA PHE A 236 8.42 10.69 -19.20
C PHE A 236 7.16 10.82 -18.31
N LEU A 237 7.32 10.73 -17.00
CA LEU A 237 6.23 10.93 -16.04
C LEU A 237 5.70 12.39 -16.10
N VAL A 238 6.60 13.36 -16.22
CA VAL A 238 6.25 14.78 -16.43
C VAL A 238 5.40 14.94 -17.69
N ARG A 239 5.84 14.37 -18.83
CA ARG A 239 5.08 14.40 -20.08
C ARG A 239 3.68 13.82 -19.93
N LEU A 240 3.55 12.68 -19.24
CA LEU A 240 2.24 12.05 -19.03
C LEU A 240 1.27 12.94 -18.26
N LEU A 241 1.74 13.55 -17.17
CA LEU A 241 0.89 14.42 -16.37
C LEU A 241 0.60 15.76 -17.08
N ASP A 242 1.49 16.23 -17.94
CA ASP A 242 1.25 17.41 -18.79
C ASP A 242 0.25 17.10 -19.93
N ASP A 243 0.36 15.93 -20.57
CA ASP A 243 -0.49 15.53 -21.72
C ASP A 243 -1.90 15.08 -21.29
N TYR A 244 -2.04 14.52 -20.08
CA TYR A 244 -3.29 13.91 -19.61
C TYR A 244 -3.78 14.52 -18.28
N PRO A 245 -4.64 15.55 -18.33
CA PRO A 245 -5.16 16.21 -17.13
C PRO A 245 -6.02 15.33 -16.24
N ASN A 246 -6.58 14.24 -16.76
CA ASN A 246 -7.37 13.23 -16.04
C ASN A 246 -6.53 12.12 -15.39
N LEU A 247 -5.19 12.16 -15.52
CA LEU A 247 -4.28 11.17 -14.94
C LEU A 247 -3.78 11.63 -13.57
N TYR A 248 -3.93 10.80 -12.56
CA TYR A 248 -3.43 10.95 -11.19
C TYR A 248 -2.49 9.80 -10.83
N THR A 249 -1.74 9.95 -9.73
CA THR A 249 -0.85 8.89 -9.24
C THR A 249 -0.67 8.95 -7.73
N ASP A 250 -0.02 7.94 -7.14
CA ASP A 250 0.37 7.95 -5.74
C ASP A 250 1.87 7.75 -5.53
N VAL A 251 2.27 7.84 -4.26
CA VAL A 251 3.66 7.70 -3.82
C VAL A 251 4.02 6.27 -3.39
N SER A 252 3.10 5.32 -3.49
CA SER A 252 3.29 3.94 -3.02
C SER A 252 4.25 3.14 -3.90
N PHE A 253 4.74 2.00 -3.39
CA PHE A 253 5.64 1.10 -4.12
C PHE A 253 5.30 -0.38 -3.96
N GLY A 254 4.27 -0.72 -3.15
CA GLY A 254 3.83 -2.10 -2.95
C GLY A 254 4.84 -2.99 -2.21
N HIS A 255 5.35 -4.02 -2.87
CA HIS A 255 6.21 -5.03 -2.24
C HIS A 255 7.53 -4.46 -1.68
N PRO A 256 8.08 -4.98 -0.55
CA PRO A 256 9.30 -4.48 0.11
C PRO A 256 10.52 -4.28 -0.80
N ASP A 257 10.74 -5.17 -1.77
CA ASP A 257 11.83 -5.00 -2.75
C ASP A 257 11.64 -3.73 -3.59
N PHE A 258 10.41 -3.40 -3.96
CA PHE A 258 10.08 -2.20 -4.73
C PHE A 258 10.06 -0.95 -3.85
N GLN A 259 9.63 -1.07 -2.59
CA GLN A 259 9.68 0.02 -1.62
C GLN A 259 11.10 0.52 -1.42
N VAL A 260 12.05 -0.37 -1.08
CA VAL A 260 13.45 0.00 -0.89
C VAL A 260 14.06 0.58 -2.17
N ALA A 261 13.81 -0.06 -3.32
CA ALA A 261 14.29 0.45 -4.61
C ALA A 261 13.66 1.81 -4.98
N GLY A 262 12.43 2.06 -4.59
CA GLY A 262 11.72 3.32 -4.77
C GLY A 262 12.29 4.43 -3.89
N PHE A 263 12.44 4.19 -2.59
CA PHE A 263 13.09 5.13 -1.66
C PHE A 263 14.51 5.46 -2.08
N GLU A 264 15.28 4.46 -2.54
CA GLU A 264 16.63 4.68 -3.04
C GLU A 264 16.65 5.55 -4.30
N ARG A 265 15.74 5.33 -5.22
CA ARG A 265 15.61 6.13 -6.46
C ARG A 265 15.26 7.58 -6.15
N ILE A 266 14.30 7.82 -5.27
CA ILE A 266 13.92 9.15 -4.81
C ILE A 266 15.11 9.81 -4.11
N SER A 267 15.76 9.12 -3.18
CA SER A 267 16.90 9.62 -2.45
C SER A 267 18.07 10.03 -3.35
N ASN A 268 18.36 9.23 -4.38
CA ASN A 268 19.44 9.52 -5.33
C ASN A 268 19.14 10.71 -6.28
N ASN A 269 17.89 11.14 -6.35
CA ASN A 269 17.43 12.23 -7.23
C ASN A 269 16.42 13.15 -6.51
N SER A 270 16.61 13.36 -5.20
CA SER A 270 15.61 13.96 -4.31
C SER A 270 15.19 15.38 -4.73
N GLU A 271 16.11 16.19 -5.24
CA GLU A 271 15.80 17.55 -5.67
C GLU A 271 14.85 17.56 -6.88
N ASN A 272 15.09 16.72 -7.89
CA ASN A 272 14.21 16.65 -9.06
C ASN A 272 12.85 16.03 -8.70
N PHE A 273 12.81 15.01 -7.82
CA PHE A 273 11.55 14.49 -7.32
C PHE A 273 10.79 15.53 -6.49
N ARG A 274 11.46 16.32 -5.67
CA ARG A 274 10.84 17.44 -4.95
C ARG A 274 10.16 18.41 -5.89
N LYS A 275 10.90 18.90 -6.93
CA LYS A 275 10.37 19.81 -7.95
C LYS A 275 9.19 19.20 -8.70
N PHE A 276 9.29 17.91 -9.05
CA PHE A 276 8.21 17.17 -9.69
C PHE A 276 6.96 17.12 -8.80
N VAL A 277 7.11 16.70 -7.57
CA VAL A 277 6.00 16.56 -6.61
C VAL A 277 5.34 17.91 -6.33
N GLN A 278 6.13 18.99 -6.18
CA GLN A 278 5.61 20.34 -6.00
C GLN A 278 4.86 20.85 -7.24
N LYS A 279 5.34 20.54 -8.45
CA LYS A 279 4.68 20.94 -9.71
C LYS A 279 3.32 20.25 -9.87
N TYR A 280 3.23 18.97 -9.53
CA TYR A 280 2.02 18.14 -9.70
C TYR A 280 1.34 17.78 -8.38
N ARG A 281 1.50 18.63 -7.36
CA ARG A 281 0.96 18.39 -6.00
C ARG A 281 -0.54 18.16 -5.96
N ASP A 282 -1.28 18.68 -6.92
CA ASP A 282 -2.73 18.52 -7.11
C ASP A 282 -3.14 17.20 -7.81
N ARG A 283 -2.14 16.38 -8.21
CA ARG A 283 -2.31 15.17 -9.02
C ARG A 283 -1.72 13.92 -8.34
N ILE A 284 -1.19 14.06 -7.14
CA ILE A 284 -0.51 13.01 -6.40
C ILE A 284 -1.24 12.77 -5.09
N THR A 285 -1.55 11.51 -4.76
CA THR A 285 -2.14 11.12 -3.48
C THR A 285 -1.15 10.36 -2.61
N PHE A 286 -1.45 10.26 -1.33
CA PHE A 286 -0.75 9.38 -0.41
C PHE A 286 -1.36 7.98 -0.46
N GLY A 287 -0.53 6.95 -0.58
CA GLY A 287 -0.90 5.55 -0.53
C GLY A 287 0.24 4.70 -0.02
N THR A 288 -0.05 3.54 0.58
CA THR A 288 0.96 2.64 1.14
C THR A 288 1.08 1.31 0.42
N ASP A 289 -0.02 0.77 -0.09
CA ASP A 289 -0.10 -0.52 -0.82
C ASP A 289 0.60 -1.67 -0.06
N MET A 290 0.23 -1.84 1.23
CA MET A 290 0.86 -2.87 2.06
C MET A 290 0.21 -4.23 1.95
N VAL A 291 -1.01 -4.33 1.44
CA VAL A 291 -1.81 -5.56 1.34
C VAL A 291 -1.98 -6.23 2.71
N ILE A 292 -2.95 -5.77 3.48
CA ILE A 292 -3.18 -6.22 4.86
C ILE A 292 -3.89 -7.57 4.87
N THR A 293 -3.24 -8.57 5.46
CA THR A 293 -3.73 -9.96 5.53
C THR A 293 -3.57 -10.52 6.94
N ASP A 294 -4.15 -11.70 7.19
CA ASP A 294 -3.99 -12.46 8.44
C ASP A 294 -2.57 -13.02 8.63
N HIS A 295 -1.71 -12.89 7.63
CA HIS A 295 -0.36 -13.43 7.70
C HIS A 295 0.48 -12.65 8.72
N GLN A 296 1.21 -13.37 9.59
CA GLN A 296 2.07 -12.82 10.65
C GLN A 296 3.08 -11.75 10.16
N SER A 297 3.44 -11.77 8.88
CA SER A 297 4.32 -10.76 8.28
C SER A 297 3.68 -9.37 8.23
N LYS A 298 2.37 -9.27 8.34
CA LYS A 298 1.57 -8.04 8.32
C LYS A 298 1.22 -7.56 9.73
N SER A 299 2.19 -7.67 10.66
CA SER A 299 2.04 -7.19 12.04
C SER A 299 1.86 -5.68 12.08
N ARG A 300 1.26 -5.18 13.16
CA ARG A 300 1.12 -3.73 13.40
C ARG A 300 2.44 -2.99 13.29
N THR A 301 3.50 -3.50 13.93
CA THR A 301 4.84 -2.90 13.83
C THR A 301 5.30 -2.75 12.38
N TYR A 302 5.00 -3.72 11.52
CA TYR A 302 5.33 -3.64 10.11
C TYR A 302 4.53 -2.52 9.41
N LEU A 303 3.21 -2.47 9.62
CA LEU A 303 2.35 -1.44 9.02
C LEU A 303 2.78 -0.03 9.46
N ASP A 304 2.98 0.16 10.76
CA ASP A 304 3.47 1.42 11.32
C ASP A 304 4.80 1.85 10.69
N ASN A 305 5.78 0.95 10.65
CA ASN A 305 7.13 1.27 10.19
C ASN A 305 7.19 1.57 8.69
N ILE A 306 6.39 0.88 7.87
CA ILE A 306 6.29 1.19 6.44
C ILE A 306 5.66 2.55 6.22
N THR A 307 4.55 2.85 6.88
CA THR A 307 3.88 4.15 6.80
C THR A 307 4.80 5.28 7.24
N LEU A 308 5.52 5.10 8.35
CA LEU A 308 6.52 6.08 8.81
C LEU A 308 7.65 6.29 7.78
N SER A 309 8.02 5.25 7.02
CA SER A 309 9.03 5.39 5.97
C SER A 309 8.54 6.30 4.84
N TYR A 310 7.27 6.17 4.43
CA TYR A 310 6.66 7.08 3.47
C TYR A 310 6.55 8.51 4.02
N PHE A 311 6.09 8.69 5.25
CA PHE A 311 6.05 10.01 5.88
C PHE A 311 7.43 10.64 5.95
N ASN A 312 8.44 9.90 6.38
CA ASN A 312 9.81 10.41 6.45
C ASN A 312 10.36 10.78 5.07
N MET A 313 10.04 10.00 4.04
CA MET A 313 10.40 10.33 2.64
C MET A 313 9.80 11.66 2.20
N LEU A 314 8.55 11.94 2.57
CA LEU A 314 7.86 13.17 2.15
C LEU A 314 8.25 14.38 3.02
N GLU A 315 8.38 14.19 4.34
CA GLU A 315 8.47 15.26 5.33
C GLU A 315 9.90 15.67 5.71
N LYS A 316 10.87 14.75 5.66
CA LYS A 316 12.24 14.98 6.18
C LYS A 316 13.25 15.26 5.08
N GLU A 317 14.34 15.93 5.45
CA GLU A 317 15.53 16.08 4.60
C GLU A 317 16.28 14.75 4.47
N GLU A 318 16.44 14.04 5.59
CA GLU A 318 17.13 12.76 5.69
C GLU A 318 16.38 11.80 6.59
N PHE A 319 16.44 10.51 6.28
CA PHE A 319 15.82 9.45 7.07
C PHE A 319 16.53 8.10 6.88
N THR A 320 16.23 7.16 7.77
CA THR A 320 16.65 5.76 7.67
C THR A 320 15.44 4.86 7.51
N LEU A 321 15.63 3.68 6.90
CA LEU A 321 14.58 2.68 6.80
C LEU A 321 14.64 1.71 7.98
N PRO A 322 13.49 1.22 8.45
CA PRO A 322 13.43 0.27 9.56
C PRO A 322 13.96 -1.11 9.16
N SER A 323 14.56 -1.83 10.11
CA SER A 323 15.12 -3.17 9.89
C SER A 323 14.07 -4.19 9.43
N GLU A 324 12.83 -4.02 9.84
CA GLU A 324 11.69 -4.86 9.43
C GLU A 324 11.48 -4.87 7.93
N LEU A 325 11.64 -3.72 7.28
CA LEU A 325 11.50 -3.61 5.82
C LEU A 325 12.56 -4.48 5.11
N PHE A 326 13.81 -4.40 5.54
CA PHE A 326 14.89 -5.22 4.98
C PHE A 326 14.66 -6.72 5.22
N SER A 327 14.11 -7.09 6.38
CA SER A 327 13.83 -8.48 6.73
C SER A 327 12.81 -9.14 5.80
N LYS A 328 11.90 -8.36 5.21
CA LYS A 328 10.84 -8.80 4.29
C LYS A 328 11.28 -8.84 2.82
N MET A 329 12.42 -8.26 2.49
CA MET A 329 12.96 -8.31 1.13
C MET A 329 13.40 -9.72 0.73
N SER A 330 13.38 -9.99 -0.58
CA SER A 330 14.01 -11.18 -1.14
C SER A 330 15.51 -11.21 -0.80
N LYS A 331 16.08 -12.42 -0.64
CA LYS A 331 17.52 -12.57 -0.34
C LYS A 331 18.41 -11.86 -1.37
N LYS A 332 18.03 -11.92 -2.65
CA LYS A 332 18.74 -11.28 -3.76
C LYS A 332 18.76 -9.77 -3.66
N SER A 333 17.64 -9.15 -3.35
CA SER A 333 17.51 -7.69 -3.21
C SER A 333 18.21 -7.21 -1.93
N ARG A 334 17.98 -7.89 -0.82
CA ARG A 334 18.57 -7.56 0.49
C ARG A 334 20.10 -7.57 0.48
N SER A 335 20.73 -8.48 -0.27
CA SER A 335 22.20 -8.55 -0.35
C SER A 335 22.85 -7.35 -1.04
N LYS A 336 22.07 -6.46 -1.66
CA LYS A 336 22.54 -5.29 -2.40
C LYS A 336 22.32 -3.97 -1.66
N VAL A 337 21.67 -4.01 -0.50
CA VAL A 337 21.27 -2.82 0.25
C VAL A 337 22.10 -2.68 1.51
N ASP A 338 22.57 -1.46 1.78
CA ASP A 338 23.17 -1.11 3.07
C ASP A 338 22.02 -0.78 4.07
N PRO A 339 21.84 -1.57 5.13
CA PRO A 339 20.77 -1.33 6.11
C PRO A 339 21.01 -0.06 6.96
N ASN A 340 22.22 0.49 6.96
CA ASN A 340 22.57 1.71 7.67
C ASN A 340 22.56 2.97 6.77
N LYS A 341 22.13 2.82 5.52
CA LYS A 341 22.09 3.93 4.57
C LYS A 341 21.16 5.04 5.09
N VAL A 342 21.65 6.27 5.03
CA VAL A 342 20.84 7.47 5.19
C VAL A 342 20.28 7.86 3.82
N TYR A 343 18.98 7.98 3.73
CA TYR A 343 18.23 8.36 2.53
C TYR A 343 17.91 9.86 2.57
N LYS A 344 17.98 10.53 1.43
CA LYS A 344 17.49 11.90 1.30
C LYS A 344 15.97 11.86 1.04
N GLY A 345 15.23 12.62 1.83
CA GLY A 345 13.80 12.82 1.63
C GLY A 345 13.48 14.03 0.75
N LEU A 346 12.20 14.29 0.60
CA LEU A 346 11.68 15.37 -0.24
C LEU A 346 11.52 16.70 0.53
N HIS A 347 11.42 16.64 1.87
CA HIS A 347 11.24 17.83 2.72
C HIS A 347 10.23 18.82 2.13
N LEU A 348 9.00 18.32 1.91
CA LEU A 348 7.91 19.08 1.29
C LEU A 348 7.34 20.09 2.28
N ASP A 349 6.85 21.21 1.75
CA ASP A 349 6.12 22.21 2.52
C ASP A 349 4.71 21.69 2.91
N ASP A 350 4.11 22.32 3.93
CA ASP A 350 2.82 21.88 4.50
C ASP A 350 1.66 22.00 3.53
N GLU A 351 1.69 22.94 2.57
CA GLU A 351 0.67 23.08 1.53
C GLU A 351 0.72 21.87 0.58
N THR A 352 1.92 21.52 0.11
CA THR A 352 2.13 20.33 -0.73
C THR A 352 1.76 19.05 0.00
N LEU A 353 2.16 18.90 1.26
CA LEU A 353 1.80 17.75 2.09
C LEU A 353 0.28 17.63 2.27
N ARG A 354 -0.42 18.72 2.53
CA ARG A 354 -1.88 18.72 2.69
C ARG A 354 -2.59 18.23 1.42
N MET A 355 -2.17 18.68 0.25
CA MET A 355 -2.75 18.23 -1.00
C MET A 355 -2.54 16.73 -1.22
N ILE A 356 -1.32 16.22 -0.97
CA ILE A 356 -0.97 14.81 -1.14
C ILE A 356 -1.67 13.93 -0.10
N TYR A 357 -1.71 14.38 1.15
CA TYR A 357 -2.25 13.60 2.27
C TYR A 357 -3.78 13.57 2.30
N HIS A 358 -4.44 14.62 1.83
CA HIS A 358 -5.88 14.77 1.98
C HIS A 358 -6.58 15.25 0.72
N ASP A 359 -6.36 16.50 0.30
CA ASP A 359 -7.25 17.24 -0.59
C ASP A 359 -7.48 16.52 -1.93
N ASN A 360 -6.44 15.89 -2.49
CA ASN A 360 -6.57 15.17 -3.76
C ASN A 360 -7.40 13.90 -3.63
N ALA A 361 -7.15 13.10 -2.59
CA ALA A 361 -7.91 11.87 -2.39
C ALA A 361 -9.37 12.17 -2.04
N GLU A 362 -9.64 13.18 -1.22
CA GLU A 362 -10.99 13.63 -0.90
C GLU A 362 -11.75 14.01 -2.18
N ARG A 363 -11.16 14.87 -3.01
CA ARG A 363 -11.77 15.33 -4.27
C ARG A 363 -12.01 14.19 -5.28
N ILE A 364 -11.10 13.21 -5.36
CA ILE A 364 -11.19 12.14 -6.37
C ILE A 364 -12.19 11.07 -5.96
N PHE A 365 -12.25 10.72 -4.68
CA PHE A 365 -12.90 9.50 -4.23
C PHE A 365 -14.05 9.73 -3.24
N TRP A 366 -14.16 10.89 -2.58
CA TRP A 366 -15.19 11.19 -1.58
C TRP A 366 -16.19 12.27 -2.00
N GLU A 367 -15.79 13.21 -2.86
CA GLU A 367 -16.69 14.23 -3.45
C GLU A 367 -17.38 13.69 -4.69
#